data_b56cd647921e404dbc8784e8a2d4ef2e
#
_entry.id   b56cd647921e404dbc8784e8a2d4ef2e
#
_cell.length_a   1.000
_cell.length_b   1.000
_cell.length_c   1.000
_cell.angle_alpha   90.00
_cell.angle_beta   90.00
_cell.angle_gamma   90.00
#
_symmetry.space_group_name_H-M   'P 1'
#
loop_
_entity.id
_entity.type
_entity.pdbx_description
1 polymer ?
#
loop_
_entity_poly.entity_id
_entity_poly.type
_entity_poly.pdbx_seq_one_letter_code
_entity_poly.pdbx_strand_id
1 'polypeptide(L)'
;MKASLLSLALSAGLCVSARADFTIVQKVEGGKGAGNEVILKLKGDKARVEASPQMTMIVDGKTGDTLTLMNAQKKFLRISGDKAKAIAELSAKYSGTMADRPKLTATGKKMTINGYEAEEYVGESKLFKASYWIAPSFPDSAAIMKQIQAVIPAALNDLAKGMMDYRDLAGFPLRTQVKTEGGEVISTVTAIKRDPISDAEFLVPADFQEMKIPNMQISRDKPEPAPSTKP
;
A
#
# COMPACT_ATOMS: atom_id res chain seq x y z
N MET A 1 40.32 -40.80 -43.05
CA MET A 1 39.45 -39.63 -42.97
C MET A 1 38.57 -39.78 -41.75
N LYS A 2 38.89 -39.06 -40.66
CA LYS A 2 38.14 -39.10 -39.39
C LYS A 2 37.39 -37.76 -39.27
N ALA A 3 36.08 -37.81 -39.33
CA ALA A 3 35.21 -36.65 -39.16
C ALA A 3 34.92 -36.49 -37.64
N SER A 4 35.40 -35.40 -37.03
CA SER A 4 35.06 -35.01 -35.65
C SER A 4 33.78 -34.22 -35.66
N LEU A 5 32.72 -34.77 -35.07
CA LEU A 5 31.47 -34.08 -34.78
C LEU A 5 31.66 -33.21 -33.51
N LEU A 6 31.66 -31.91 -33.71
CA LEU A 6 31.70 -30.90 -32.64
C LEU A 6 30.28 -30.65 -32.16
N SER A 7 29.90 -31.21 -31.01
CA SER A 7 28.63 -30.98 -30.38
C SER A 7 28.64 -29.61 -29.68
N LEU A 8 27.92 -28.66 -30.26
CA LEU A 8 27.67 -27.33 -29.68
C LEU A 8 26.49 -27.43 -28.68
N ALA A 9 26.81 -27.52 -27.39
CA ALA A 9 25.82 -27.49 -26.33
C ALA A 9 25.32 -26.04 -26.13
N LEU A 10 24.10 -25.75 -26.62
CA LEU A 10 23.44 -24.49 -26.43
C LEU A 10 22.83 -24.46 -25.02
N SER A 11 23.56 -23.88 -24.06
CA SER A 11 23.07 -23.59 -22.71
C SER A 11 22.09 -22.42 -22.79
N ALA A 12 20.80 -22.73 -22.88
CA ALA A 12 19.73 -21.76 -22.67
C ALA A 12 19.73 -21.33 -21.19
N GLY A 13 20.43 -20.23 -20.89
CA GLY A 13 20.34 -19.57 -19.61
C GLY A 13 18.92 -19.05 -19.41
N LEU A 14 18.15 -19.68 -18.51
CA LEU A 14 16.91 -19.12 -17.98
C LEU A 14 17.27 -17.82 -17.25
N CYS A 15 17.09 -16.68 -17.94
CA CYS A 15 17.02 -15.39 -17.28
C CYS A 15 15.75 -15.37 -16.43
N VAL A 16 15.84 -15.87 -15.20
CA VAL A 16 14.84 -15.57 -14.17
C VAL A 16 14.96 -14.08 -13.94
N SER A 17 14.01 -13.31 -14.43
CA SER A 17 13.88 -11.90 -14.10
C SER A 17 13.63 -11.79 -12.60
N ALA A 18 14.70 -11.73 -11.82
CA ALA A 18 14.64 -11.48 -10.39
C ALA A 18 14.01 -10.08 -10.22
N ARG A 19 12.77 -10.04 -9.74
CA ARG A 19 12.19 -8.78 -9.28
C ARG A 19 13.06 -8.29 -8.13
N ALA A 20 13.54 -7.07 -8.22
CA ALA A 20 14.32 -6.48 -7.15
C ALA A 20 13.43 -6.34 -5.90
N ASP A 21 13.97 -6.68 -4.73
CA ASP A 21 13.33 -6.40 -3.46
C ASP A 21 13.59 -4.93 -3.11
N PHE A 22 12.63 -4.27 -2.46
CA PHE A 22 12.77 -2.88 -2.04
C PHE A 22 12.40 -2.72 -0.56
N THR A 23 13.26 -2.01 0.18
CA THR A 23 12.94 -1.48 1.51
C THR A 23 12.90 0.03 1.42
N ILE A 24 11.72 0.62 1.64
CA ILE A 24 11.47 2.05 1.59
C ILE A 24 11.25 2.54 3.01
N VAL A 25 12.07 3.49 3.46
CA VAL A 25 11.95 4.11 4.78
C VAL A 25 11.37 5.50 4.63
N GLN A 26 10.34 5.82 5.41
CA GLN A 26 9.67 7.10 5.39
C GLN A 26 9.63 7.68 6.82
N LYS A 27 9.94 8.95 6.95
CA LYS A 27 9.72 9.71 8.18
C LYS A 27 8.32 10.32 8.14
N VAL A 28 7.56 10.15 9.23
CA VAL A 28 6.21 10.72 9.36
C VAL A 28 6.24 11.87 10.34
N GLU A 29 5.68 13.01 9.93
CA GLU A 29 5.53 14.24 10.72
C GLU A 29 4.06 14.62 10.79
N GLY A 30 3.62 15.13 11.92
CA GLY A 30 2.22 15.46 12.18
C GLY A 30 1.34 14.26 12.51
N GLY A 31 0.11 14.53 12.92
CA GLY A 31 -0.85 13.51 13.31
C GLY A 31 -0.39 12.65 14.51
N LYS A 32 -1.06 11.52 14.69
CA LYS A 32 -0.74 10.54 15.77
C LYS A 32 0.54 9.73 15.50
N GLY A 33 1.07 9.81 14.28
CA GLY A 33 2.29 9.11 13.86
C GLY A 33 3.55 9.98 13.84
N ALA A 34 3.48 11.21 14.36
CA ALA A 34 4.60 12.15 14.36
C ALA A 34 5.83 11.56 15.04
N GLY A 35 6.98 11.65 14.35
CA GLY A 35 8.26 11.15 14.85
C GLY A 35 8.52 9.66 14.59
N ASN A 36 7.56 8.91 14.03
CA ASN A 36 7.76 7.51 13.66
C ASN A 36 8.37 7.39 12.26
N GLU A 37 9.16 6.33 12.10
CA GLU A 37 9.52 5.83 10.78
C GLU A 37 8.50 4.77 10.35
N VAL A 38 8.07 4.84 9.10
CA VAL A 38 7.30 3.80 8.44
C VAL A 38 8.22 3.08 7.49
N ILE A 39 8.30 1.76 7.60
CA ILE A 39 9.13 0.94 6.73
C ILE A 39 8.24 0.09 5.86
N LEU A 40 8.36 0.25 4.54
CA LEU A 40 7.69 -0.59 3.54
C LEU A 40 8.72 -1.52 2.92
N LYS A 41 8.53 -2.84 3.08
CA LYS A 41 9.30 -3.89 2.42
C LYS A 41 8.46 -4.52 1.32
N LEU A 42 9.01 -4.60 0.11
CA LEU A 42 8.36 -5.16 -1.07
C LEU A 42 9.18 -6.32 -1.60
N LYS A 43 8.55 -7.48 -1.81
CA LYS A 43 9.15 -8.66 -2.43
C LYS A 43 8.12 -9.37 -3.30
N GLY A 44 8.35 -9.35 -4.62
CA GLY A 44 7.40 -9.94 -5.56
C GLY A 44 6.02 -9.29 -5.48
N ASP A 45 5.03 -10.07 -5.05
CA ASP A 45 3.64 -9.68 -4.80
C ASP A 45 3.31 -9.56 -3.30
N LYS A 46 4.32 -9.49 -2.44
CA LYS A 46 4.17 -9.32 -0.99
C LYS A 46 4.64 -7.96 -0.52
N ALA A 47 3.93 -7.41 0.44
CA ALA A 47 4.34 -6.22 1.17
C ALA A 47 4.30 -6.43 2.67
N ARG A 48 5.28 -5.83 3.38
CA ARG A 48 5.27 -5.68 4.82
C ARG A 48 5.39 -4.19 5.13
N VAL A 49 4.47 -3.67 5.92
CA VAL A 49 4.45 -2.28 6.37
C VAL A 49 4.61 -2.24 7.87
N GLU A 50 5.73 -1.75 8.34
CA GLU A 50 5.97 -1.46 9.75
C GLU A 50 5.50 -0.03 10.01
N ALA A 51 4.22 0.11 10.34
CA ALA A 51 3.59 1.42 10.50
C ALA A 51 3.97 2.12 11.82
N SER A 52 4.35 1.34 12.82
CA SER A 52 4.87 1.78 14.10
C SER A 52 5.54 0.60 14.82
N PRO A 53 6.30 0.81 15.91
CA PRO A 53 6.82 -0.29 16.71
C PRO A 53 5.76 -1.27 17.21
N GLN A 54 4.51 -0.80 17.37
CA GLN A 54 3.40 -1.60 17.88
C GLN A 54 2.62 -2.34 16.79
N MET A 55 2.70 -1.90 15.52
CA MET A 55 1.83 -2.41 14.47
C MET A 55 2.59 -2.67 13.18
N THR A 56 2.45 -3.88 12.67
CA THR A 56 2.96 -4.31 11.37
C THR A 56 1.81 -4.90 10.54
N MET A 57 1.76 -4.55 9.26
CA MET A 57 0.84 -5.17 8.29
C MET A 57 1.65 -6.01 7.30
N ILE A 58 1.12 -7.17 6.94
CA ILE A 58 1.66 -8.01 5.86
C ILE A 58 0.52 -8.24 4.87
N VAL A 59 0.79 -8.01 3.60
CA VAL A 59 -0.18 -8.16 2.51
C VAL A 59 0.39 -9.13 1.49
N ASP A 60 -0.43 -10.08 1.08
CA ASP A 60 -0.18 -10.94 -0.09
C ASP A 60 -1.10 -10.47 -1.23
N GLY A 61 -0.53 -9.79 -2.20
CA GLY A 61 -1.28 -9.25 -3.35
C GLY A 61 -1.84 -10.33 -4.27
N LYS A 62 -1.30 -11.56 -4.22
CA LYS A 62 -1.77 -12.69 -5.01
C LYS A 62 -3.06 -13.29 -4.45
N THR A 63 -3.14 -13.46 -3.13
CA THR A 63 -4.33 -14.01 -2.46
C THR A 63 -5.28 -12.92 -1.97
N GLY A 64 -4.79 -11.69 -1.80
CA GLY A 64 -5.52 -10.58 -1.19
C GLY A 64 -5.55 -10.67 0.35
N ASP A 65 -4.84 -11.63 0.95
CA ASP A 65 -4.80 -11.79 2.40
C ASP A 65 -4.02 -10.65 3.05
N THR A 66 -4.54 -10.17 4.16
CA THR A 66 -3.89 -9.17 5.00
C THR A 66 -3.77 -9.67 6.43
N LEU A 67 -2.58 -9.55 6.99
CA LEU A 67 -2.26 -9.82 8.38
C LEU A 67 -1.94 -8.50 9.08
N THR A 68 -2.57 -8.24 10.21
CA THR A 68 -2.21 -7.12 11.08
C THR A 68 -1.63 -7.66 12.38
N LEU A 69 -0.35 -7.43 12.59
CA LEU A 69 0.39 -7.86 13.79
C LEU A 69 0.34 -6.74 14.83
N MET A 70 -0.09 -7.07 16.03
CA MET A 70 -0.01 -6.22 17.23
C MET A 70 1.21 -6.68 18.04
N ASN A 71 2.35 -6.06 17.74
CA ASN A 71 3.67 -6.54 18.18
C ASN A 71 3.79 -6.63 19.72
N ALA A 72 3.31 -5.59 20.44
CA ALA A 72 3.37 -5.56 21.91
C ALA A 72 2.53 -6.66 22.57
N GLN A 73 1.44 -7.09 21.93
CA GLN A 73 0.52 -8.10 22.47
C GLN A 73 0.83 -9.51 21.95
N LYS A 74 1.76 -9.65 20.99
CA LYS A 74 2.03 -10.88 20.26
C LYS A 74 0.76 -11.53 19.69
N LYS A 75 -0.11 -10.70 19.13
CA LYS A 75 -1.37 -11.12 18.53
C LYS A 75 -1.44 -10.66 17.08
N PHE A 76 -2.19 -11.38 16.27
CA PHE A 76 -2.44 -10.94 14.91
C PHE A 76 -3.89 -11.17 14.50
N LEU A 77 -4.32 -10.36 13.54
CA LEU A 77 -5.60 -10.46 12.88
C LEU A 77 -5.36 -10.86 11.42
N ARG A 78 -6.12 -11.86 10.94
CA ARG A 78 -6.13 -12.25 9.53
C ARG A 78 -7.44 -11.82 8.88
N ILE A 79 -7.33 -11.16 7.75
CA ILE A 79 -8.45 -10.87 6.84
C ILE A 79 -8.10 -11.56 5.52
N SER A 80 -8.86 -12.59 5.14
CA SER A 80 -8.70 -13.23 3.83
C SER A 80 -9.15 -12.31 2.70
N GLY A 81 -8.61 -12.52 1.49
CA GLY A 81 -8.99 -11.76 0.32
C GLY A 81 -10.50 -11.76 0.05
N ASP A 82 -11.17 -12.92 0.22
CA ASP A 82 -12.63 -13.01 0.08
C ASP A 82 -13.37 -12.16 1.12
N LYS A 83 -12.90 -12.17 2.37
CA LYS A 83 -13.48 -11.35 3.44
C LYS A 83 -13.25 -9.86 3.19
N ALA A 84 -12.06 -9.49 2.72
CA ALA A 84 -11.74 -8.12 2.33
C ALA A 84 -12.67 -7.64 1.21
N LYS A 85 -12.92 -8.48 0.20
CA LYS A 85 -13.86 -8.19 -0.89
C LYS A 85 -15.29 -8.00 -0.37
N ALA A 86 -15.78 -8.90 0.49
CA ALA A 86 -17.11 -8.78 1.07
C ALA A 86 -17.29 -7.50 1.90
N ILE A 87 -16.26 -7.11 2.68
CA ILE A 87 -16.25 -5.85 3.43
C ILE A 87 -16.28 -4.65 2.47
N ALA A 88 -15.50 -4.69 1.38
CA ALA A 88 -15.46 -3.63 0.39
C ALA A 88 -16.81 -3.44 -0.31
N GLU A 89 -17.45 -4.53 -0.75
CA GLU A 89 -18.77 -4.51 -1.37
C GLU A 89 -19.85 -3.95 -0.42
N LEU A 90 -19.79 -4.34 0.85
CA LEU A 90 -20.69 -3.83 1.86
C LEU A 90 -20.48 -2.34 2.12
N SER A 91 -19.24 -1.92 2.27
CA SER A 91 -18.88 -0.52 2.48
C SER A 91 -19.33 0.35 1.31
N ALA A 92 -19.13 -0.09 0.07
CA ALA A 92 -19.60 0.61 -1.12
C ALA A 92 -21.13 0.76 -1.14
N LYS A 93 -21.85 -0.24 -0.65
CA LYS A 93 -23.32 -0.22 -0.58
C LYS A 93 -23.88 0.78 0.43
N TYR A 94 -23.19 0.97 1.57
CA TYR A 94 -23.66 1.84 2.66
C TYR A 94 -23.07 3.25 2.63
N SER A 95 -21.86 3.41 2.08
CA SER A 95 -21.19 4.74 2.04
C SER A 95 -21.58 5.60 0.85
N GLY A 96 -22.46 5.10 -0.03
CA GLY A 96 -22.73 5.73 -1.32
C GLY A 96 -21.48 5.64 -2.23
N THR A 97 -21.64 6.03 -3.48
CA THR A 97 -20.51 6.18 -4.40
C THR A 97 -19.54 7.20 -3.80
N MET A 98 -18.37 6.72 -3.34
CA MET A 98 -17.28 7.64 -2.98
C MET A 98 -17.06 8.55 -4.19
N ALA A 99 -16.92 9.84 -3.92
CA ALA A 99 -16.76 10.87 -4.93
C ALA A 99 -15.68 10.47 -5.95
N ASP A 100 -15.80 10.99 -7.16
CA ASP A 100 -14.82 10.81 -8.22
C ASP A 100 -13.40 10.99 -7.69
N ARG A 101 -12.48 10.17 -8.21
CA ARG A 101 -11.06 10.26 -7.87
C ARG A 101 -10.57 11.69 -8.04
N PRO A 102 -9.88 12.27 -7.04
CA PRO A 102 -9.33 13.61 -7.18
C PRO A 102 -8.33 13.62 -8.34
N LYS A 103 -8.55 14.53 -9.28
CA LYS A 103 -7.61 14.74 -10.37
C LYS A 103 -6.36 15.45 -9.84
N LEU A 104 -5.20 14.93 -10.21
CA LEU A 104 -3.93 15.58 -9.93
C LEU A 104 -3.70 16.77 -10.84
N THR A 105 -3.25 17.86 -10.25
CA THR A 105 -2.87 19.07 -10.96
C THR A 105 -1.46 19.46 -10.55
N ALA A 106 -0.56 19.60 -11.52
CA ALA A 106 0.76 20.14 -11.30
C ALA A 106 0.65 21.62 -10.87
N THR A 107 1.39 21.99 -9.82
CA THR A 107 1.43 23.39 -9.34
C THR A 107 2.59 24.19 -9.95
N GLY A 108 3.52 23.51 -10.62
CA GLY A 108 4.77 24.09 -11.12
C GLY A 108 5.81 24.33 -10.04
N LYS A 109 5.50 24.10 -8.76
CA LYS A 109 6.49 24.23 -7.68
C LYS A 109 7.43 23.04 -7.71
N LYS A 110 8.71 23.31 -7.50
CA LYS A 110 9.77 22.31 -7.46
C LYS A 110 10.55 22.40 -6.17
N MET A 111 11.05 21.26 -5.70
CA MET A 111 12.01 21.19 -4.58
C MET A 111 12.93 19.98 -4.76
N THR A 112 14.10 20.06 -4.12
CA THR A 112 15.01 18.91 -4.08
C THR A 112 14.75 18.09 -2.82
N ILE A 113 14.50 16.79 -3.00
CA ILE A 113 14.33 15.82 -1.91
C ILE A 113 15.31 14.69 -2.14
N ASN A 114 16.19 14.43 -1.17
CA ASN A 114 17.24 13.39 -1.26
C ASN A 114 18.09 13.48 -2.54
N GLY A 115 18.37 14.70 -3.01
CA GLY A 115 19.16 14.93 -4.22
C GLY A 115 18.39 14.83 -5.54
N TYR A 116 17.08 14.54 -5.51
CA TYR A 116 16.23 14.48 -6.70
C TYR A 116 15.31 15.69 -6.79
N GLU A 117 15.20 16.26 -7.98
CA GLU A 117 14.20 17.29 -8.25
C GLU A 117 12.82 16.62 -8.26
N ALA A 118 11.93 17.16 -7.44
CA ALA A 118 10.54 16.74 -7.34
C ALA A 118 9.61 17.93 -7.62
N GLU A 119 8.53 17.68 -8.36
CA GLU A 119 7.49 18.65 -8.67
C GLU A 119 6.24 18.38 -7.84
N GLU A 120 5.59 19.46 -7.37
CA GLU A 120 4.39 19.37 -6.58
C GLU A 120 3.16 19.13 -7.46
N TYR A 121 2.40 18.09 -7.12
CA TYR A 121 1.06 17.80 -7.63
C TYR A 121 0.07 17.86 -6.49
N VAL A 122 -1.08 18.48 -6.71
CA VAL A 122 -2.14 18.58 -5.70
C VAL A 122 -3.39 17.85 -6.18
N GLY A 123 -4.05 17.18 -5.23
CA GLY A 123 -5.37 16.59 -5.41
C GLY A 123 -6.25 16.96 -4.24
N GLU A 124 -7.51 17.27 -4.51
CA GLU A 124 -8.46 17.68 -3.50
C GLU A 124 -9.77 16.91 -3.65
N SER A 125 -10.29 16.44 -2.53
CA SER A 125 -11.61 15.85 -2.39
C SER A 125 -12.37 16.54 -1.26
N LYS A 126 -13.62 16.14 -1.04
CA LYS A 126 -14.41 16.66 0.09
C LYS A 126 -13.83 16.30 1.47
N LEU A 127 -13.03 15.23 1.54
CA LEU A 127 -12.52 14.67 2.80
C LEU A 127 -11.08 15.06 3.11
N PHE A 128 -10.29 15.39 2.08
CA PHE A 128 -8.87 15.70 2.25
C PHE A 128 -8.34 16.55 1.11
N LYS A 129 -7.26 17.25 1.40
CA LYS A 129 -6.38 17.88 0.41
C LYS A 129 -5.00 17.25 0.53
N ALA A 130 -4.44 16.80 -0.59
CA ALA A 130 -3.14 16.16 -0.60
C ALA A 130 -2.20 16.82 -1.61
N SER A 131 -0.93 16.95 -1.22
CA SER A 131 0.18 17.35 -2.10
C SER A 131 1.16 16.19 -2.21
N TYR A 132 1.64 15.93 -3.42
CA TYR A 132 2.60 14.89 -3.75
C TYR A 132 3.79 15.52 -4.46
N TRP A 133 4.96 15.32 -3.91
CA TRP A 133 6.21 15.74 -4.50
C TRP A 133 6.79 14.56 -5.27
N ILE A 134 6.64 14.59 -6.59
CA ILE A 134 6.91 13.49 -7.50
C ILE A 134 8.24 13.75 -8.19
N ALA A 135 9.15 12.76 -8.13
CA ALA A 135 10.46 12.81 -8.78
C ALA A 135 10.46 11.88 -10.01
N PRO A 136 10.30 12.41 -11.24
CA PRO A 136 10.29 11.59 -12.46
C PRO A 136 11.63 10.88 -12.71
N SER A 137 12.73 11.51 -12.33
CA SER A 137 14.10 11.00 -12.51
C SER A 137 14.55 10.04 -11.39
N PHE A 138 13.67 9.72 -10.43
CA PHE A 138 14.05 8.79 -9.36
C PHE A 138 14.30 7.39 -9.92
N PRO A 139 15.48 6.77 -9.65
CA PRO A 139 15.82 5.44 -10.16
C PRO A 139 14.80 4.38 -9.74
N ASP A 140 14.48 3.46 -10.64
CA ASP A 140 13.55 2.34 -10.42
C ASP A 140 12.12 2.76 -10.03
N SER A 141 11.76 4.03 -10.19
CA SER A 141 10.41 4.52 -9.84
C SER A 141 9.31 3.64 -10.45
N ALA A 142 9.43 3.28 -11.72
CA ALA A 142 8.47 2.42 -12.42
C ALA A 142 8.40 1.00 -11.82
N ALA A 143 9.55 0.41 -11.44
CA ALA A 143 9.61 -0.92 -10.85
C ALA A 143 8.99 -0.93 -9.44
N ILE A 144 9.31 0.07 -8.61
CA ILE A 144 8.76 0.25 -7.27
C ILE A 144 7.24 0.45 -7.37
N MET A 145 6.78 1.35 -8.23
CA MET A 145 5.35 1.62 -8.40
C MET A 145 4.58 0.39 -8.88
N LYS A 146 5.16 -0.39 -9.79
CA LYS A 146 4.58 -1.66 -10.25
C LYS A 146 4.44 -2.67 -9.11
N GLN A 147 5.44 -2.78 -8.23
CA GLN A 147 5.36 -3.68 -7.08
C GLN A 147 4.33 -3.18 -6.05
N ILE A 148 4.28 -1.89 -5.75
CA ILE A 148 3.24 -1.32 -4.87
C ILE A 148 1.86 -1.64 -5.41
N GLN A 149 1.63 -1.48 -6.71
CA GLN A 149 0.35 -1.82 -7.34
C GLN A 149 0.01 -3.32 -7.26
N ALA A 150 1.03 -4.19 -7.38
CA ALA A 150 0.83 -5.64 -7.32
C ALA A 150 0.42 -6.14 -5.92
N VAL A 151 0.77 -5.40 -4.87
CA VAL A 151 0.42 -5.76 -3.49
C VAL A 151 -0.88 -5.12 -2.99
N ILE A 152 -1.45 -4.16 -3.73
CA ILE A 152 -2.76 -3.59 -3.39
C ILE A 152 -3.84 -4.60 -3.81
N PRO A 153 -4.58 -5.23 -2.88
CA PRO A 153 -5.64 -6.16 -3.22
C PRO A 153 -6.68 -5.52 -4.12
N ALA A 154 -7.11 -6.23 -5.16
CA ALA A 154 -8.14 -5.74 -6.10
C ALA A 154 -9.42 -5.28 -5.38
N ALA A 155 -9.79 -5.95 -4.28
CA ALA A 155 -10.92 -5.57 -3.44
C ALA A 155 -10.79 -4.17 -2.80
N LEU A 156 -9.57 -3.70 -2.57
CA LEU A 156 -9.33 -2.37 -2.00
C LEU A 156 -9.36 -1.26 -3.06
N ASN A 157 -9.26 -1.61 -4.36
CA ASN A 157 -9.35 -0.61 -5.44
C ASN A 157 -10.70 0.12 -5.44
N ASP A 158 -11.78 -0.55 -5.04
CA ASP A 158 -13.11 0.06 -4.94
C ASP A 158 -13.24 0.96 -3.70
N LEU A 159 -12.64 0.58 -2.58
CA LEU A 159 -12.54 1.43 -1.39
C LEU A 159 -11.61 2.63 -1.61
N ALA A 160 -10.62 2.47 -2.48
CA ALA A 160 -9.67 3.51 -2.85
C ALA A 160 -10.19 4.49 -3.91
N LYS A 161 -11.44 4.36 -4.38
CA LYS A 161 -12.00 5.25 -5.43
C LYS A 161 -11.96 6.74 -5.06
N GLY A 162 -12.02 7.06 -3.78
CA GLY A 162 -11.85 8.44 -3.28
C GLY A 162 -10.41 8.84 -3.02
N MET A 163 -9.45 7.91 -3.13
CA MET A 163 -8.03 8.15 -2.94
C MET A 163 -7.32 8.29 -4.29
N MET A 164 -6.12 8.85 -4.26
CA MET A 164 -5.33 8.97 -5.46
C MET A 164 -4.87 7.61 -5.96
N ASP A 165 -4.86 7.46 -7.28
CA ASP A 165 -4.28 6.32 -7.94
C ASP A 165 -2.79 6.56 -8.18
N TYR A 166 -1.94 5.74 -7.62
CA TYR A 166 -0.50 5.81 -7.87
C TYR A 166 -0.13 5.60 -9.34
N ARG A 167 -1.04 5.05 -10.16
CA ARG A 167 -0.85 4.89 -11.62
C ARG A 167 -0.87 6.22 -12.35
N ASP A 168 -1.48 7.25 -11.77
CA ASP A 168 -1.59 8.58 -12.36
C ASP A 168 -0.33 9.43 -12.10
N LEU A 169 0.63 8.90 -11.30
CA LEU A 169 1.86 9.60 -10.97
C LEU A 169 2.90 9.45 -12.09
N ALA A 170 3.47 10.58 -12.51
CA ALA A 170 4.54 10.63 -13.52
C ALA A 170 5.91 10.16 -12.98
N GLY A 171 5.98 9.65 -11.73
CA GLY A 171 7.21 9.23 -11.08
C GLY A 171 6.96 8.75 -9.65
N PHE A 172 8.02 8.64 -8.86
CA PHE A 172 7.92 8.19 -7.47
C PHE A 172 7.68 9.36 -6.52
N PRO A 173 6.65 9.28 -5.63
CA PRO A 173 6.39 10.34 -4.65
C PRO A 173 7.40 10.25 -3.51
N LEU A 174 8.33 11.20 -3.44
CA LEU A 174 9.32 11.30 -2.37
C LEU A 174 8.78 11.97 -1.10
N ARG A 175 7.73 12.78 -1.24
CA ARG A 175 7.02 13.41 -0.12
C ARG A 175 5.54 13.48 -0.41
N THR A 176 4.76 13.15 0.58
CA THR A 176 3.29 13.25 0.56
C THR A 176 2.85 14.06 1.77
N GLN A 177 1.94 15.01 1.56
CA GLN A 177 1.36 15.83 2.59
C GLN A 177 -0.16 15.74 2.48
N VAL A 178 -0.83 15.31 3.53
CA VAL A 178 -2.29 15.13 3.56
C VAL A 178 -2.88 15.99 4.66
N LYS A 179 -3.81 16.86 4.29
CA LYS A 179 -4.60 17.67 5.21
C LYS A 179 -6.01 17.12 5.29
N THR A 180 -6.47 16.89 6.51
CA THR A 180 -7.83 16.50 6.83
C THR A 180 -8.36 17.40 7.94
N GLU A 181 -9.61 17.26 8.30
CA GLU A 181 -10.18 17.94 9.50
C GLU A 181 -9.45 17.55 10.78
N GLY A 182 -8.87 16.34 10.85
CA GLY A 182 -8.10 15.83 11.99
C GLY A 182 -6.65 16.33 12.07
N GLY A 183 -6.21 17.18 11.13
CA GLY A 183 -4.86 17.72 11.09
C GLY A 183 -4.09 17.39 9.81
N GLU A 184 -2.80 17.64 9.85
CA GLU A 184 -1.89 17.44 8.74
C GLU A 184 -0.90 16.32 9.03
N VAL A 185 -0.67 15.46 8.03
CA VAL A 185 0.33 14.40 8.08
C VAL A 185 1.25 14.55 6.88
N ILE A 186 2.55 14.53 7.13
CA ILE A 186 3.59 14.59 6.11
C ILE A 186 4.41 13.31 6.19
N SER A 187 4.58 12.64 5.07
CA SER A 187 5.47 11.48 4.92
C SER A 187 6.55 11.80 3.92
N THR A 188 7.81 11.65 4.31
CA THR A 188 8.97 11.90 3.45
C THR A 188 9.83 10.65 3.38
N VAL A 189 10.14 10.17 2.18
CA VAL A 189 11.08 9.07 1.96
C VAL A 189 12.47 9.51 2.38
N THR A 190 13.10 8.76 3.27
CA THR A 190 14.46 9.03 3.78
C THR A 190 15.49 8.07 3.22
N ALA A 191 15.09 6.84 2.87
CA ALA A 191 15.98 5.85 2.26
C ALA A 191 15.20 4.85 1.40
N ILE A 192 15.86 4.35 0.35
CA ILE A 192 15.42 3.18 -0.43
C ILE A 192 16.61 2.24 -0.56
N LYS A 193 16.42 0.99 -0.15
CA LYS A 193 17.42 -0.08 -0.23
C LYS A 193 16.95 -1.18 -1.17
N ARG A 194 17.90 -1.85 -1.83
CA ARG A 194 17.66 -2.96 -2.78
C ARG A 194 18.27 -4.27 -2.28
N ASP A 195 18.45 -4.38 -0.96
CA ASP A 195 18.98 -5.60 -0.36
C ASP A 195 17.94 -6.72 -0.44
N PRO A 196 18.35 -7.97 -0.65
CA PRO A 196 17.44 -9.11 -0.62
C PRO A 196 16.69 -9.19 0.70
N ILE A 197 15.38 -9.38 0.64
CA ILE A 197 14.51 -9.51 1.81
C ILE A 197 14.23 -11.00 2.02
N SER A 198 14.38 -11.47 3.28
CA SER A 198 14.04 -12.85 3.62
C SER A 198 12.54 -13.10 3.51
N ASP A 199 12.12 -14.29 3.03
CA ASP A 199 10.72 -14.70 3.01
C ASP A 199 10.11 -14.75 4.41
N ALA A 200 10.92 -14.99 5.44
CA ALA A 200 10.50 -14.98 6.84
C ALA A 200 9.92 -13.63 7.29
N GLU A 201 10.30 -12.54 6.66
CA GLU A 201 9.75 -11.20 6.93
C GLU A 201 8.25 -11.10 6.64
N PHE A 202 7.73 -11.97 5.77
CA PHE A 202 6.32 -11.99 5.37
C PHE A 202 5.51 -13.10 6.06
N LEU A 203 6.08 -13.69 7.12
CA LEU A 203 5.41 -14.69 7.93
C LEU A 203 4.98 -14.10 9.29
N VAL A 204 3.95 -14.71 9.89
CA VAL A 204 3.59 -14.43 11.27
C VAL A 204 4.65 -15.07 12.17
N PRO A 205 5.24 -14.35 13.14
CA PRO A 205 6.17 -14.96 14.09
C PRO A 205 5.49 -16.08 14.89
N ALA A 206 6.25 -17.13 15.21
CA ALA A 206 5.71 -18.35 15.82
C ALA A 206 5.09 -18.13 17.22
N ASP A 207 5.49 -17.06 17.90
CA ASP A 207 5.00 -16.70 19.24
C ASP A 207 3.77 -15.77 19.22
N PHE A 208 3.17 -15.53 18.03
CA PHE A 208 1.95 -14.74 17.87
C PHE A 208 0.71 -15.63 17.86
N GLN A 209 -0.36 -15.14 18.48
CA GLN A 209 -1.65 -15.80 18.54
C GLN A 209 -2.68 -15.11 17.65
N GLU A 210 -3.43 -15.91 16.89
CA GLU A 210 -4.49 -15.37 16.03
C GLU A 210 -5.70 -14.91 16.86
N MET A 211 -6.10 -13.66 16.66
CA MET A 211 -7.37 -13.15 17.17
C MET A 211 -8.47 -13.46 16.18
N LYS A 212 -9.46 -14.22 16.62
CA LYS A 212 -10.67 -14.44 15.84
C LYS A 212 -11.54 -13.18 15.90
N ILE A 213 -11.86 -12.60 14.75
CA ILE A 213 -12.94 -11.62 14.68
C ILE A 213 -14.22 -12.40 14.94
N PRO A 214 -15.02 -12.04 15.97
CA PRO A 214 -16.37 -12.61 16.09
C PRO A 214 -17.06 -12.45 14.76
N ASN A 215 -17.77 -13.48 14.30
CA ASN A 215 -18.60 -13.34 13.11
C ASN A 215 -19.55 -12.18 13.36
N MET A 216 -19.26 -11.02 12.77
CA MET A 216 -20.27 -9.98 12.66
C MET A 216 -21.35 -10.58 11.76
N GLN A 217 -22.37 -11.17 12.39
CA GLN A 217 -23.65 -11.37 11.71
C GLN A 217 -24.11 -9.94 11.40
N ILE A 218 -23.87 -9.53 10.17
CA ILE A 218 -24.44 -8.31 9.67
C ILE A 218 -25.93 -8.63 9.59
N SER A 219 -26.66 -8.24 10.64
CA SER A 219 -28.12 -8.37 10.68
C SER A 219 -28.63 -7.71 9.40
N ARG A 220 -29.26 -8.49 8.54
CA ARG A 220 -29.93 -7.98 7.34
C ARG A 220 -31.22 -7.22 7.72
N ASP A 221 -31.39 -6.92 8.98
CA ASP A 221 -32.54 -6.22 9.48
C ASP A 221 -32.48 -4.77 9.02
N LYS A 222 -33.37 -4.49 8.09
CA LYS A 222 -33.76 -3.15 7.66
C LYS A 222 -34.06 -2.35 8.94
N PRO A 223 -33.51 -1.12 9.11
CA PRO A 223 -33.90 -0.31 10.25
C PRO A 223 -35.44 -0.14 10.24
N GLU A 224 -36.04 -0.58 11.33
CA GLU A 224 -37.47 -0.40 11.54
C GLU A 224 -37.77 1.09 11.51
N PRO A 225 -38.76 1.57 10.71
CA PRO A 225 -39.08 2.97 10.66
C PRO A 225 -39.54 3.41 12.04
N ALA A 226 -38.93 4.51 12.53
CA ALA A 226 -39.29 5.11 13.81
C ALA A 226 -40.83 5.27 13.93
N PRO A 227 -41.43 4.98 15.10
CA PRO A 227 -42.87 5.11 15.29
C PRO A 227 -43.28 6.57 15.06
N SER A 228 -44.21 6.76 14.10
CA SER A 228 -44.78 8.07 13.84
C SER A 228 -45.63 8.50 15.05
N THR A 229 -45.13 9.43 15.83
CA THR A 229 -45.97 10.18 16.78
C THR A 229 -46.93 11.03 15.95
N LYS A 230 -48.19 10.62 15.89
CA LYS A 230 -49.29 11.48 15.45
C LYS A 230 -49.64 12.48 16.56
N PRO A 231 -50.03 13.68 16.17
CA PRO A 231 -50.41 14.78 17.08
C PRO A 231 -51.65 14.47 17.91
#